data_71bbe8a5614a5dc2f8dd6bd57e5f883e
#
_entry.id   71bbe8a5614a5dc2f8dd6bd57e5f883e
#
_cell.length_a   1.000
_cell.length_b   1.000
_cell.length_c   1.000
_cell.angle_alpha   90.00
_cell.angle_beta   90.00
_cell.angle_gamma   90.00
#
_symmetry.space_group_name_H-M   'P 1'
#
loop_
_entity.id
_entity.type
_entity.pdbx_description
1 polymer ?
#
loop_
_entity_poly.entity_id
_entity_poly.type
_entity_poly.pdbx_seq_one_letter_code
_entity_poly.pdbx_strand_id
1 'polypeptide(L)'
;MSDVNRHDEIQGEIVHVYDDIEEADNNLPVWWLITFYGAIAFGAAYWFYYHELSMGTLPREEYDQELAAAAAEQTVVTDESLTALLQDQEALSAGKEIFMTQCVACHDTQGQGREGLGPNLTDRYWIHGGAPTNIHATIVNGIAAKGMPPWQPILGDRGVEQVTAYILTLRNTEIEGTPPEGDLWDPSSQRAPGPLGD
;
A
#
# COMPACT_ATOMS: atom_id res chain seq x y z
N MET A 1 5.92 56.23 38.08
CA MET A 1 5.92 54.86 38.62
C MET A 1 4.55 54.71 39.24
N SER A 2 3.59 54.23 38.47
CA SER A 2 2.21 54.00 38.93
C SER A 2 2.17 52.75 39.82
N ASP A 3 1.49 52.89 40.97
CA ASP A 3 1.27 51.81 41.91
C ASP A 3 0.64 50.63 41.23
N VAL A 4 1.37 49.54 41.08
CA VAL A 4 0.98 48.34 40.37
C VAL A 4 0.12 47.41 41.23
N ASN A 5 -0.07 47.69 42.49
CA ASN A 5 -0.89 46.88 43.41
C ASN A 5 -2.25 47.56 43.64
N ARG A 6 -3.17 47.44 42.69
CA ARG A 6 -4.56 47.82 42.86
C ARG A 6 -5.39 46.57 42.97
N HIS A 7 -6.22 46.48 44.01
CA HIS A 7 -7.20 45.40 44.15
C HIS A 7 -8.55 45.81 43.55
N ASP A 8 -8.98 45.04 42.57
CA ASP A 8 -10.34 45.19 42.02
C ASP A 8 -11.27 44.21 42.73
N GLU A 9 -12.48 44.65 43.15
CA GLU A 9 -13.42 43.84 43.92
C GLU A 9 -13.95 42.62 43.14
N ILE A 10 -13.88 42.65 41.80
CA ILE A 10 -14.41 41.61 40.92
C ILE A 10 -13.26 40.77 40.32
N GLN A 11 -12.19 41.45 39.91
CA GLN A 11 -11.07 40.80 39.16
C GLN A 11 -9.90 40.35 40.03
N GLY A 12 -9.83 40.83 41.30
CA GLY A 12 -8.76 40.50 42.22
C GLY A 12 -7.59 41.46 42.18
N GLU A 13 -6.40 41.00 42.53
CA GLU A 13 -5.16 41.82 42.55
C GLU A 13 -4.62 42.00 41.16
N ILE A 14 -4.42 43.29 40.73
CA ILE A 14 -3.84 43.63 39.45
C ILE A 14 -2.35 43.65 39.60
N VAL A 15 -1.64 42.73 38.92
CA VAL A 15 -0.19 42.56 39.03
C VAL A 15 0.58 43.29 37.96
N HIS A 16 0.02 43.45 36.76
CA HIS A 16 0.66 44.20 35.68
C HIS A 16 -0.34 45.02 34.89
N VAL A 17 0.15 46.09 34.32
CA VAL A 17 -0.62 46.91 33.37
C VAL A 17 0.27 47.12 32.13
N TYR A 18 -0.19 46.61 30.99
CA TYR A 18 0.45 46.77 29.69
C TYR A 18 -0.42 47.71 28.83
N ASP A 19 0.10 48.89 28.58
CA ASP A 19 -0.66 49.99 28.00
C ASP A 19 -1.94 50.27 28.81
N ASP A 20 -3.11 50.00 28.28
CA ASP A 20 -4.40 50.16 28.99
C ASP A 20 -5.02 48.80 29.41
N ILE A 21 -4.29 47.70 29.34
CA ILE A 21 -4.77 46.34 29.67
C ILE A 21 -4.26 45.99 31.05
N GLU A 22 -5.17 45.76 31.98
CA GLU A 22 -4.91 45.32 33.34
C GLU A 22 -4.90 43.79 33.44
N GLU A 23 -3.84 43.22 34.01
CA GLU A 23 -3.70 41.80 34.23
C GLU A 23 -3.96 41.50 35.72
N ALA A 24 -5.00 40.73 36.00
CA ALA A 24 -5.37 40.34 37.35
C ALA A 24 -4.83 38.94 37.69
N ASP A 25 -4.31 38.80 38.92
CA ASP A 25 -3.85 37.48 39.42
C ASP A 25 -5.03 36.71 40.03
N ASN A 26 -5.58 35.82 39.23
CA ASN A 26 -6.68 34.95 39.63
C ASN A 26 -6.20 33.52 39.88
N ASN A 27 -6.55 32.97 41.03
CA ASN A 27 -6.30 31.56 41.30
C ASN A 27 -7.01 30.67 40.26
N LEU A 28 -6.28 29.68 39.79
CA LEU A 28 -6.85 28.68 38.88
C LEU A 28 -8.01 27.92 39.55
N PRO A 29 -9.11 27.66 38.84
CA PRO A 29 -10.23 26.93 39.39
C PRO A 29 -9.81 25.54 39.88
N VAL A 30 -10.34 25.10 41.01
CA VAL A 30 -9.99 23.80 41.62
C VAL A 30 -10.25 22.63 40.65
N TRP A 31 -11.33 22.67 39.89
CA TRP A 31 -11.61 21.64 38.90
C TRP A 31 -10.54 21.56 37.82
N TRP A 32 -9.98 22.71 37.42
CA TRP A 32 -8.89 22.78 36.44
C TRP A 32 -7.61 22.13 37.00
N LEU A 33 -7.27 22.46 38.26
CA LEU A 33 -6.10 21.86 38.94
C LEU A 33 -6.24 20.35 39.10
N ILE A 34 -7.44 19.86 39.44
CA ILE A 34 -7.73 18.42 39.57
C ILE A 34 -7.52 17.73 38.21
N THR A 35 -8.05 18.30 37.12
CA THR A 35 -7.90 17.71 35.79
C THR A 35 -6.43 17.76 35.34
N PHE A 36 -5.72 18.83 35.61
CA PHE A 36 -4.32 18.97 35.24
C PHE A 36 -3.42 17.95 35.97
N TYR A 37 -3.49 17.89 37.27
CA TYR A 37 -2.72 16.91 38.05
C TYR A 37 -3.17 15.47 37.80
N GLY A 38 -4.47 15.27 37.60
CA GLY A 38 -5.03 13.97 37.21
C GLY A 38 -4.50 13.50 35.86
N ALA A 39 -4.39 14.38 34.88
CA ALA A 39 -3.80 14.06 33.58
C ALA A 39 -2.30 13.71 33.68
N ILE A 40 -1.54 14.42 34.52
CA ILE A 40 -0.14 14.10 34.79
C ILE A 40 0.00 12.71 35.42
N ALA A 41 -0.79 12.42 36.46
CA ALA A 41 -0.77 11.12 37.13
C ALA A 41 -1.19 9.98 36.19
N PHE A 42 -2.23 10.22 35.36
CA PHE A 42 -2.68 9.29 34.33
C PHE A 42 -1.58 9.06 33.29
N GLY A 43 -0.94 10.12 32.79
CA GLY A 43 0.15 10.01 31.82
C GLY A 43 1.33 9.20 32.33
N ALA A 44 1.72 9.41 33.59
CA ALA A 44 2.76 8.62 34.22
C ALA A 44 2.37 7.15 34.38
N ALA A 45 1.14 6.88 34.84
CA ALA A 45 0.63 5.51 34.98
C ALA A 45 0.50 4.81 33.61
N TYR A 46 0.00 5.52 32.60
CA TYR A 46 -0.11 5.04 31.22
C TYR A 46 1.26 4.68 30.65
N TRP A 47 2.25 5.59 30.81
CA TRP A 47 3.60 5.35 30.31
C TRP A 47 4.21 4.11 30.97
N PHE A 48 4.06 4.00 32.29
CA PHE A 48 4.59 2.87 33.07
C PHE A 48 3.94 1.55 32.66
N TYR A 49 2.62 1.54 32.44
CA TYR A 49 1.85 0.36 32.02
C TYR A 49 2.27 -0.17 30.65
N TYR A 50 2.42 0.74 29.66
CA TYR A 50 2.71 0.34 28.28
C TYR A 50 4.20 0.17 27.98
N HIS A 51 5.09 0.94 28.64
CA HIS A 51 6.52 0.93 28.29
C HIS A 51 7.39 0.16 29.27
N GLU A 52 7.11 0.22 30.58
CA GLU A 52 7.94 -0.46 31.57
C GLU A 52 7.40 -1.87 31.91
N LEU A 53 6.11 -1.99 32.14
CA LEU A 53 5.50 -3.27 32.50
C LEU A 53 5.15 -4.12 31.27
N SER A 54 5.12 -3.53 30.08
CA SER A 54 4.72 -4.20 28.80
C SER A 54 3.43 -5.01 28.95
N MET A 55 2.48 -4.52 29.79
CA MET A 55 1.21 -5.20 30.05
C MET A 55 0.17 -4.96 28.98
N GLY A 56 0.34 -3.89 28.20
CA GLY A 56 -0.52 -3.55 27.05
C GLY A 56 0.24 -3.66 25.75
N THR A 57 -0.44 -4.09 24.67
CA THR A 57 0.10 -4.04 23.31
C THR A 57 0.05 -2.59 22.81
N LEU A 58 1.17 -2.10 22.27
CA LEU A 58 1.16 -0.82 21.58
C LEU A 58 0.46 -0.97 20.22
N PRO A 59 -0.24 0.06 19.72
CA PRO A 59 -0.91 0.01 18.41
C PRO A 59 0.01 -0.43 17.27
N ARG A 60 1.30 -0.15 17.37
CA ARG A 60 2.29 -0.60 16.40
C ARG A 60 2.52 -2.11 16.46
N GLU A 61 2.60 -2.67 17.64
CA GLU A 61 2.80 -4.13 17.84
C GLU A 61 1.57 -4.91 17.38
N GLU A 62 0.37 -4.39 17.64
CA GLU A 62 -0.89 -4.96 17.16
C GLU A 62 -0.94 -4.94 15.62
N TYR A 63 -0.60 -3.81 15.02
CA TYR A 63 -0.51 -3.68 13.56
C TYR A 63 0.53 -4.63 12.94
N ASP A 64 1.72 -4.73 13.54
CA ASP A 64 2.77 -5.65 13.06
C ASP A 64 2.32 -7.12 13.17
N GLN A 65 1.55 -7.49 14.22
CA GLN A 65 0.96 -8.82 14.37
C GLN A 65 -0.12 -9.07 13.33
N GLU A 66 -0.99 -8.10 13.05
CA GLU A 66 -2.00 -8.22 12.00
C GLU A 66 -1.37 -8.36 10.61
N LEU A 67 -0.32 -7.58 10.33
CA LEU A 67 0.44 -7.71 9.08
C LEU A 67 1.11 -9.09 8.96
N ALA A 68 1.71 -9.58 10.05
CA ALA A 68 2.33 -10.90 10.04
C ALA A 68 1.29 -12.02 9.87
N ALA A 69 0.12 -11.89 10.48
CA ALA A 69 -0.99 -12.83 10.31
C ALA A 69 -1.51 -12.81 8.86
N ALA A 70 -1.76 -11.62 8.30
CA ALA A 70 -2.18 -11.47 6.91
C ALA A 70 -1.14 -12.02 5.92
N ALA A 71 0.15 -11.78 6.18
CA ALA A 71 1.23 -12.33 5.37
C ALA A 71 1.32 -13.87 5.47
N ALA A 72 1.00 -14.44 6.63
CA ALA A 72 0.98 -15.90 6.82
C ALA A 72 -0.22 -16.58 6.13
N GLU A 73 -1.31 -15.85 5.93
CA GLU A 73 -2.48 -16.33 5.17
C GLU A 73 -2.30 -16.19 3.65
N GLN A 74 -1.39 -15.31 3.20
CA GLN A 74 -1.09 -15.19 1.79
C GLN A 74 -0.39 -16.45 1.30
N THR A 75 -1.05 -17.19 0.41
CA THR A 75 -0.43 -18.29 -0.35
C THR A 75 0.73 -17.72 -1.14
N VAL A 76 1.94 -18.25 -0.88
CA VAL A 76 3.12 -17.84 -1.68
C VAL A 76 2.86 -18.21 -3.13
N VAL A 77 2.70 -17.21 -3.97
CA VAL A 77 2.53 -17.39 -5.41
C VAL A 77 3.84 -17.88 -6.00
N THR A 78 3.84 -19.06 -6.57
CA THR A 78 5.00 -19.68 -7.22
C THR A 78 4.73 -19.94 -8.69
N ASP A 79 5.79 -20.17 -9.47
CA ASP A 79 5.63 -20.54 -10.89
C ASP A 79 4.80 -21.81 -11.05
N GLU A 80 4.93 -22.76 -10.12
CA GLU A 80 4.16 -24.01 -10.11
C GLU A 80 2.68 -23.74 -9.84
N SER A 81 2.35 -22.91 -8.85
CA SER A 81 0.96 -22.57 -8.52
C SER A 81 0.25 -21.86 -9.66
N LEU A 82 0.92 -20.91 -10.31
CA LEU A 82 0.39 -20.19 -11.48
C LEU A 82 0.25 -21.11 -12.70
N THR A 83 1.23 -21.99 -12.91
CA THR A 83 1.19 -22.96 -14.02
C THR A 83 0.10 -24.01 -13.81
N ALA A 84 -0.19 -24.40 -12.57
CA ALA A 84 -1.28 -25.33 -12.27
C ALA A 84 -2.64 -24.78 -12.70
N LEU A 85 -2.84 -23.45 -12.65
CA LEU A 85 -4.08 -22.80 -13.11
C LEU A 85 -4.34 -22.97 -14.61
N LEU A 86 -3.34 -23.34 -15.41
CA LEU A 86 -3.54 -23.67 -16.84
C LEU A 86 -4.43 -24.89 -17.05
N GLN A 87 -4.63 -25.72 -16.05
CA GLN A 87 -5.53 -26.88 -16.08
C GLN A 87 -6.93 -26.55 -15.56
N ASP A 88 -7.13 -25.38 -14.99
CA ASP A 88 -8.40 -24.92 -14.43
C ASP A 88 -9.15 -24.05 -15.46
N GLN A 89 -10.16 -24.65 -16.11
CA GLN A 89 -10.97 -23.98 -17.12
C GLN A 89 -11.79 -22.80 -16.57
N GLU A 90 -12.19 -22.86 -15.30
CA GLU A 90 -12.91 -21.76 -14.64
C GLU A 90 -11.98 -20.57 -14.43
N ALA A 91 -10.77 -20.84 -13.94
CA ALA A 91 -9.74 -19.81 -13.77
C ALA A 91 -9.35 -19.16 -15.11
N LEU A 92 -9.15 -19.95 -16.16
CA LEU A 92 -8.83 -19.44 -17.49
C LEU A 92 -9.97 -18.61 -18.10
N SER A 93 -11.21 -19.03 -17.89
CA SER A 93 -12.39 -18.29 -18.38
C SER A 93 -12.53 -16.94 -17.68
N ALA A 94 -12.37 -16.93 -16.34
CA ALA A 94 -12.38 -15.69 -15.56
C ALA A 94 -11.20 -14.77 -15.93
N GLY A 95 -10.00 -15.32 -16.09
CA GLY A 95 -8.82 -14.58 -16.52
C GLY A 95 -9.00 -13.95 -17.90
N LYS A 96 -9.62 -14.67 -18.83
CA LYS A 96 -9.98 -14.13 -20.15
C LYS A 96 -10.97 -12.96 -20.06
N GLU A 97 -11.98 -13.06 -19.22
CA GLU A 97 -12.96 -11.99 -19.01
C GLU A 97 -12.30 -10.74 -18.43
N ILE A 98 -11.42 -10.91 -17.44
CA ILE A 98 -10.61 -9.83 -16.88
C ILE A 98 -9.75 -9.20 -17.98
N PHE A 99 -9.04 -10.00 -18.78
CA PHE A 99 -8.20 -9.52 -19.86
C PHE A 99 -9.00 -8.69 -20.87
N MET A 100 -10.16 -9.18 -21.29
CA MET A 100 -11.02 -8.52 -22.29
C MET A 100 -11.65 -7.22 -21.76
N THR A 101 -11.75 -7.05 -20.44
CA THR A 101 -12.33 -5.85 -19.83
C THR A 101 -11.30 -4.82 -19.41
N GLN A 102 -10.15 -5.26 -18.95
CA GLN A 102 -9.14 -4.39 -18.32
C GLN A 102 -7.86 -4.22 -19.14
N CYS A 103 -7.43 -5.23 -19.87
CA CYS A 103 -6.10 -5.27 -20.50
C CYS A 103 -6.16 -4.97 -22.00
N VAL A 104 -7.29 -5.26 -22.66
CA VAL A 104 -7.47 -5.15 -24.12
C VAL A 104 -7.21 -3.73 -24.66
N ALA A 105 -7.44 -2.70 -23.86
CA ALA A 105 -7.24 -1.32 -24.30
C ALA A 105 -5.80 -1.04 -24.74
N CYS A 106 -4.82 -1.67 -24.06
CA CYS A 106 -3.40 -1.51 -24.33
C CYS A 106 -2.79 -2.72 -25.06
N HIS A 107 -3.21 -3.95 -24.71
CA HIS A 107 -2.61 -5.17 -25.26
C HIS A 107 -3.37 -5.79 -26.44
N ASP A 108 -4.50 -5.18 -26.83
CA ASP A 108 -5.43 -5.64 -27.87
C ASP A 108 -6.06 -7.01 -27.59
N THR A 109 -7.04 -7.41 -28.42
CA THR A 109 -7.97 -8.52 -28.14
C THR A 109 -7.32 -9.90 -28.10
N GLN A 110 -6.20 -10.08 -28.78
CA GLN A 110 -5.44 -11.33 -28.81
C GLN A 110 -4.11 -11.24 -28.07
N GLY A 111 -3.85 -10.09 -27.40
CA GLY A 111 -2.58 -9.87 -26.70
C GLY A 111 -1.42 -9.45 -27.59
N GLN A 112 -1.67 -9.16 -28.87
CA GLN A 112 -0.64 -8.80 -29.87
C GLN A 112 -0.04 -7.41 -29.68
N GLY A 113 -0.51 -6.68 -28.67
CA GLY A 113 -0.04 -5.34 -28.36
C GLY A 113 -0.64 -4.25 -29.23
N ARG A 114 -0.40 -3.01 -28.80
CA ARG A 114 -0.82 -1.81 -29.53
C ARG A 114 0.28 -0.78 -29.50
N GLU A 115 0.69 -0.31 -30.64
CA GLU A 115 1.82 0.61 -30.80
C GLU A 115 1.67 1.85 -29.89
N GLY A 116 2.69 2.14 -29.10
CA GLY A 116 2.73 3.25 -28.14
C GLY A 116 1.88 3.08 -26.87
N LEU A 117 1.18 1.94 -26.69
CA LEU A 117 0.32 1.68 -25.52
C LEU A 117 0.76 0.45 -24.73
N GLY A 118 0.89 -0.69 -25.38
CA GLY A 118 1.26 -1.92 -24.68
C GLY A 118 1.98 -2.92 -25.59
N PRO A 119 2.98 -3.65 -25.03
CA PRO A 119 3.78 -4.62 -25.79
C PRO A 119 2.95 -5.85 -26.19
N ASN A 120 3.49 -6.61 -27.14
CA ASN A 120 3.01 -7.93 -27.52
C ASN A 120 3.22 -8.92 -26.36
N LEU A 121 2.17 -9.62 -25.96
CA LEU A 121 2.20 -10.65 -24.91
C LEU A 121 2.22 -12.07 -25.50
N THR A 122 2.23 -12.18 -26.83
CA THR A 122 2.14 -13.46 -27.54
C THR A 122 3.48 -13.95 -28.05
N ASP A 123 4.49 -13.08 -28.07
CA ASP A 123 5.84 -13.41 -28.48
C ASP A 123 6.68 -14.03 -27.36
N ARG A 124 7.97 -14.20 -27.60
CA ARG A 124 8.93 -14.80 -26.64
C ARG A 124 9.80 -13.76 -25.94
N TYR A 125 9.55 -12.47 -26.16
CA TYR A 125 10.37 -11.39 -25.62
C TYR A 125 9.63 -10.68 -24.48
N TRP A 126 10.30 -10.48 -23.35
CA TRP A 126 9.69 -9.93 -22.13
C TRP A 126 10.57 -8.84 -21.52
N ILE A 127 10.01 -7.67 -21.35
CA ILE A 127 10.72 -6.51 -20.78
C ILE A 127 11.04 -6.74 -19.29
N HIS A 128 10.09 -7.32 -18.53
CA HIS A 128 10.20 -7.52 -17.09
C HIS A 128 10.35 -9.00 -16.69
N GLY A 129 10.73 -9.85 -17.65
CA GLY A 129 10.86 -11.29 -17.47
C GLY A 129 9.57 -12.05 -17.80
N GLY A 130 9.73 -13.23 -18.39
CA GLY A 130 8.62 -14.08 -18.89
C GLY A 130 8.27 -15.26 -17.98
N ALA A 131 8.87 -15.38 -16.77
CA ALA A 131 8.44 -16.38 -15.80
C ALA A 131 7.03 -16.07 -15.27
N PRO A 132 6.22 -17.07 -14.91
CA PRO A 132 4.88 -16.84 -14.37
C PRO A 132 4.83 -15.83 -13.25
N THR A 133 5.75 -15.94 -12.27
CA THR A 133 5.86 -14.99 -11.15
C THR A 133 6.29 -13.59 -11.58
N ASN A 134 7.07 -13.43 -12.64
CA ASN A 134 7.46 -12.12 -13.16
C ASN A 134 6.25 -11.41 -13.81
N ILE A 135 5.48 -12.15 -14.60
CA ILE A 135 4.24 -11.64 -15.22
C ILE A 135 3.25 -11.25 -14.13
N HIS A 136 3.06 -12.12 -13.13
CA HIS A 136 2.21 -11.85 -11.97
C HIS A 136 2.66 -10.58 -11.24
N ALA A 137 3.95 -10.46 -10.91
CA ALA A 137 4.50 -9.29 -10.22
C ALA A 137 4.32 -7.99 -11.02
N THR A 138 4.46 -8.07 -12.36
CA THR A 138 4.22 -6.93 -13.26
C THR A 138 2.76 -6.48 -13.21
N ILE A 139 1.81 -7.41 -13.15
CA ILE A 139 0.37 -7.08 -13.05
C ILE A 139 0.04 -6.52 -11.67
N VAL A 140 0.58 -7.11 -10.60
CA VAL A 140 0.41 -6.63 -9.22
C VAL A 140 0.85 -5.18 -9.08
N ASN A 141 2.08 -4.90 -9.47
CA ASN A 141 2.73 -3.61 -9.22
C ASN A 141 2.44 -2.56 -10.31
N GLY A 142 2.06 -3.01 -11.51
CA GLY A 142 1.98 -2.14 -12.68
C GLY A 142 3.34 -1.58 -13.10
N ILE A 143 3.34 -0.79 -14.16
CA ILE A 143 4.50 -0.02 -14.65
C ILE A 143 4.06 1.42 -14.85
N ALA A 144 4.02 2.19 -13.77
CA ALA A 144 3.49 3.56 -13.77
C ALA A 144 4.17 4.46 -14.80
N ALA A 145 5.48 4.32 -14.97
CA ALA A 145 6.26 5.08 -15.96
C ALA A 145 5.84 4.81 -17.43
N LYS A 146 5.17 3.69 -17.69
CA LYS A 146 4.66 3.28 -19.01
C LYS A 146 3.13 3.34 -19.09
N GLY A 147 2.46 3.85 -18.05
CA GLY A 147 1.00 4.00 -18.03
C GLY A 147 0.23 2.74 -17.63
N MET A 148 0.88 1.65 -17.22
CA MET A 148 0.22 0.46 -16.70
C MET A 148 -0.02 0.62 -15.18
N PRO A 149 -1.28 0.69 -14.72
CA PRO A 149 -1.57 0.82 -13.30
C PRO A 149 -1.33 -0.50 -12.54
N PRO A 150 -1.16 -0.45 -11.20
CA PRO A 150 -1.19 -1.65 -10.36
C PRO A 150 -2.60 -2.23 -10.34
N TRP A 151 -2.72 -3.52 -10.64
CA TRP A 151 -4.02 -4.16 -10.78
C TRP A 151 -4.49 -4.92 -9.53
N GLN A 152 -3.59 -5.26 -8.62
CA GLN A 152 -3.95 -5.98 -7.39
C GLN A 152 -5.05 -5.28 -6.56
N PRO A 153 -5.04 -3.93 -6.35
CA PRO A 153 -6.10 -3.26 -5.59
C PRO A 153 -7.48 -3.33 -6.24
N ILE A 154 -7.54 -3.59 -7.56
CA ILE A 154 -8.77 -3.63 -8.36
C ILE A 154 -9.29 -5.06 -8.51
N LEU A 155 -8.39 -6.00 -8.79
CA LEU A 155 -8.72 -7.38 -9.13
C LEU A 155 -8.66 -8.33 -7.92
N GLY A 156 -7.95 -7.95 -6.86
CA GLY A 156 -7.56 -8.84 -5.77
C GLY A 156 -6.57 -9.93 -6.22
N ASP A 157 -6.05 -10.70 -5.26
CA ASP A 157 -5.02 -11.72 -5.52
C ASP A 157 -5.51 -12.76 -6.53
N ARG A 158 -6.70 -13.32 -6.32
CA ARG A 158 -7.28 -14.34 -7.19
C ARG A 158 -7.48 -13.84 -8.63
N GLY A 159 -7.95 -12.60 -8.81
CA GLY A 159 -8.14 -12.01 -10.15
C GLY A 159 -6.81 -11.82 -10.89
N VAL A 160 -5.75 -11.41 -10.17
CA VAL A 160 -4.41 -11.30 -10.74
C VAL A 160 -3.84 -12.66 -11.12
N GLU A 161 -4.01 -13.69 -10.29
CA GLU A 161 -3.59 -15.06 -10.62
C GLU A 161 -4.33 -15.60 -11.86
N GLN A 162 -5.63 -15.39 -11.95
CA GLN A 162 -6.46 -15.82 -13.08
C GLN A 162 -6.06 -15.15 -14.40
N VAL A 163 -5.88 -13.81 -14.39
CA VAL A 163 -5.44 -13.11 -15.61
C VAL A 163 -4.00 -13.46 -15.97
N THR A 164 -3.14 -13.70 -15.00
CA THR A 164 -1.78 -14.21 -15.24
C THR A 164 -1.84 -15.56 -15.94
N ALA A 165 -2.63 -16.50 -15.44
CA ALA A 165 -2.82 -17.81 -16.07
C ALA A 165 -3.34 -17.68 -17.51
N TYR A 166 -4.28 -16.79 -17.79
CA TYR A 166 -4.74 -16.55 -19.16
C TYR A 166 -3.62 -15.99 -20.05
N ILE A 167 -2.82 -15.02 -19.57
CA ILE A 167 -1.68 -14.47 -20.33
C ILE A 167 -0.65 -15.56 -20.62
N LEU A 168 -0.41 -16.49 -19.69
CA LEU A 168 0.45 -17.64 -19.95
C LEU A 168 -0.03 -18.53 -21.10
N THR A 169 -1.33 -18.58 -21.38
CA THR A 169 -1.87 -19.30 -22.58
C THR A 169 -1.60 -18.57 -23.88
N LEU A 170 -1.43 -17.22 -23.83
CA LEU A 170 -1.11 -16.42 -25.01
C LEU A 170 0.37 -16.47 -25.38
N ARG A 171 1.23 -16.69 -24.41
CA ARG A 171 2.68 -16.70 -24.55
C ARG A 171 3.13 -17.72 -25.60
N ASN A 172 4.06 -17.31 -26.50
CA ASN A 172 4.62 -18.11 -27.57
C ASN A 172 3.60 -18.54 -28.67
N THR A 173 2.45 -17.86 -28.77
CA THR A 173 1.49 -18.07 -29.88
C THR A 173 1.88 -17.27 -31.11
N GLU A 174 2.82 -16.32 -30.99
CA GLU A 174 3.45 -15.55 -32.08
C GLU A 174 2.43 -14.87 -33.01
N ILE A 175 1.42 -14.22 -32.43
CA ILE A 175 0.43 -13.43 -33.18
C ILE A 175 1.10 -12.14 -33.65
N GLU A 176 0.93 -11.82 -34.92
CA GLU A 176 1.47 -10.61 -35.54
C GLU A 176 0.91 -9.35 -34.85
N GLY A 177 1.80 -8.49 -34.38
CA GLY A 177 1.45 -7.30 -33.59
C GLY A 177 2.59 -6.30 -33.46
N THR A 178 2.71 -5.67 -32.28
CA THR A 178 3.85 -4.76 -32.03
C THR A 178 5.16 -5.51 -32.11
N PRO A 179 6.25 -4.84 -32.53
CA PRO A 179 7.58 -5.45 -32.58
C PRO A 179 7.99 -6.04 -31.25
N PRO A 180 8.75 -7.15 -31.21
CA PRO A 180 9.24 -7.73 -29.98
C PRO A 180 10.07 -6.73 -29.15
N GLU A 181 9.78 -6.65 -27.86
CA GLU A 181 10.48 -5.78 -26.90
C GLU A 181 11.00 -6.57 -25.70
N GLY A 182 12.20 -6.23 -25.24
CA GLY A 182 12.84 -6.87 -24.08
C GLY A 182 13.77 -8.02 -24.43
N ASP A 183 13.98 -8.90 -23.46
CA ASP A 183 14.90 -10.04 -23.58
C ASP A 183 14.14 -11.31 -23.97
N LEU A 184 14.79 -12.16 -24.79
CA LEU A 184 14.25 -13.49 -25.09
C LEU A 184 14.11 -14.29 -23.80
N TRP A 185 12.89 -14.72 -23.49
CA TRP A 185 12.64 -15.55 -22.33
C TRP A 185 12.94 -17.02 -22.64
N ASP A 186 13.82 -17.61 -21.81
CA ASP A 186 14.15 -19.02 -21.85
C ASP A 186 13.80 -19.65 -20.50
N PRO A 187 12.92 -20.69 -20.47
CA PRO A 187 12.57 -21.39 -19.23
C PRO A 187 13.76 -21.95 -18.46
N SER A 188 14.87 -22.21 -19.13
CA SER A 188 16.11 -22.70 -18.50
C SER A 188 16.93 -21.61 -17.81
N SER A 189 16.68 -20.34 -18.18
CA SER A 189 17.33 -19.18 -17.58
C SER A 189 16.43 -18.58 -16.50
N GLN A 190 16.39 -19.18 -15.30
CA GLN A 190 15.69 -18.61 -14.14
C GLN A 190 16.43 -17.34 -13.68
N ARG A 191 16.16 -16.22 -14.31
CA ARG A 191 16.60 -14.93 -13.82
C ARG A 191 15.62 -14.48 -12.75
N ALA A 192 16.09 -14.32 -11.51
CA ALA A 192 15.33 -13.65 -10.46
C ALA A 192 14.80 -12.29 -10.98
N PRO A 193 13.59 -11.85 -10.59
CA PRO A 193 13.04 -10.56 -11.02
C PRO A 193 14.08 -9.47 -10.72
N GLY A 194 14.49 -8.76 -11.75
CA GLY A 194 15.29 -7.55 -11.58
C GLY A 194 14.45 -6.51 -10.83
N PRO A 195 15.06 -5.55 -10.10
CA PRO A 195 14.32 -4.46 -9.50
C PRO A 195 13.52 -3.78 -10.62
N LEU A 196 12.22 -3.60 -10.37
CA LEU A 196 11.35 -2.82 -11.24
C LEU A 196 11.96 -1.42 -11.30
N GLY A 197 12.60 -1.08 -12.42
CA GLY A 197 13.35 0.16 -12.58
C GLY A 197 12.44 1.37 -12.41
N ASP A 198 13.02 2.42 -11.81
CA ASP A 198 12.47 3.77 -11.61
C ASP A 198 12.02 4.42 -12.95
#